data_a82344a0d8e1fddadc721c90393b279a
#
_entry.id   a82344a0d8e1fddadc721c90393b279a
#
_cell.length_a   1.000
_cell.length_b   1.000
_cell.length_c   1.000
_cell.angle_alpha   90.00
_cell.angle_beta   90.00
_cell.angle_gamma   90.00
#
_symmetry.space_group_name_H-M   'P 1'
#
loop_
_entity.id
_entity.type
_entity.pdbx_description
1 polymer ?
#
loop_
_entity_poly.entity_id
_entity_poly.type
_entity_poly.pdbx_seq_one_letter_code
_entity_poly.pdbx_strand_id
1 'polypeptide(L)'
;AFTELGAKGLCLHPAKQGFAPDDAVAEPLYELCERYNKPVVFHAGMSWEPGAELSRSNPLAFEHTIATYPNVRFSLTHFGWPWVRETVAMLLKYPNCYTDTSITYIDSPEEMMQRLFTVDMGPLWYERALSHQVMFASNTPRFRAFKLKRALDTVLMRDDARERLYWGNALRFLEGDE
;
A
#
# COMPACT_ATOMS: atom_id res chain seq x y z
N ALA A 1 -15.56 -16.29 -5.85
CA ALA A 1 -14.78 -15.30 -6.58
C ALA A 1 -13.37 -15.82 -6.92
N PHE A 2 -12.58 -16.29 -5.95
CA PHE A 2 -11.20 -16.74 -6.18
C PHE A 2 -11.14 -17.98 -7.09
N THR A 3 -12.02 -18.94 -6.92
CA THR A 3 -12.06 -20.20 -7.68
C THR A 3 -12.76 -20.08 -9.03
N GLU A 4 -13.88 -19.34 -9.10
CA GLU A 4 -14.71 -19.29 -10.30
C GLU A 4 -14.36 -18.11 -11.23
N LEU A 5 -14.01 -16.95 -10.64
CA LEU A 5 -13.73 -15.74 -11.39
C LEU A 5 -12.25 -15.43 -11.52
N GLY A 6 -11.38 -16.23 -10.90
CA GLY A 6 -9.94 -16.04 -10.93
C GLY A 6 -9.48 -14.73 -10.27
N ALA A 7 -10.23 -14.20 -9.28
CA ALA A 7 -9.85 -12.97 -8.58
C ALA A 7 -8.45 -13.12 -7.95
N LYS A 8 -7.61 -12.10 -8.11
CA LYS A 8 -6.22 -12.12 -7.68
C LYS A 8 -6.00 -11.63 -6.25
N GLY A 9 -6.97 -10.93 -5.69
CA GLY A 9 -6.93 -10.38 -4.34
C GLY A 9 -8.25 -9.75 -3.94
N LEU A 10 -8.32 -9.20 -2.74
CA LEU A 10 -9.45 -8.48 -2.18
C LEU A 10 -9.10 -7.00 -2.07
N CYS A 11 -10.00 -6.11 -2.47
CA CYS A 11 -9.83 -4.67 -2.28
C CYS A 11 -10.95 -4.13 -1.40
N LEU A 12 -10.59 -3.45 -0.32
CA LEU A 12 -11.51 -2.89 0.67
C LEU A 12 -11.25 -1.40 0.90
N HIS A 13 -12.31 -0.65 1.18
CA HIS A 13 -12.25 0.76 1.55
C HIS A 13 -13.00 0.99 2.87
N PRO A 14 -12.42 0.64 4.03
CA PRO A 14 -13.13 0.62 5.31
C PRO A 14 -13.82 1.95 5.64
N ALA A 15 -13.12 3.07 5.46
CA ALA A 15 -13.68 4.39 5.72
C ALA A 15 -14.95 4.70 4.90
N LYS A 16 -14.99 4.28 3.63
CA LYS A 16 -16.14 4.46 2.74
C LYS A 16 -17.23 3.43 2.99
N GLN A 17 -16.85 2.20 3.28
CA GLN A 17 -17.76 1.09 3.50
C GLN A 17 -18.35 1.06 4.92
N GLY A 18 -17.85 1.93 5.83
CA GLY A 18 -18.42 2.17 7.14
C GLY A 18 -18.09 1.11 8.20
N PHE A 19 -16.98 0.38 8.07
CA PHE A 19 -16.50 -0.58 9.06
C PHE A 19 -15.05 -0.28 9.48
N ALA A 20 -14.62 -0.78 10.64
CA ALA A 20 -13.22 -0.75 11.03
C ALA A 20 -12.48 -1.97 10.45
N PRO A 21 -11.17 -1.86 10.12
CA PRO A 21 -10.42 -2.99 9.56
C PRO A 21 -10.47 -4.26 10.41
N ASP A 22 -10.61 -4.13 11.73
CA ASP A 22 -10.69 -5.20 12.72
C ASP A 22 -12.10 -5.57 13.14
N ASP A 23 -13.13 -5.06 12.45
CA ASP A 23 -14.51 -5.47 12.70
C ASP A 23 -14.72 -6.96 12.34
N ALA A 24 -15.43 -7.68 13.20
CA ALA A 24 -15.76 -9.10 13.02
C ALA A 24 -16.46 -9.42 11.67
N VAL A 25 -17.15 -8.44 11.08
CA VAL A 25 -17.77 -8.60 9.75
C VAL A 25 -16.74 -8.83 8.64
N ALA A 26 -15.52 -8.37 8.80
CA ALA A 26 -14.45 -8.51 7.82
C ALA A 26 -13.59 -9.78 8.02
N GLU A 27 -13.55 -10.36 9.22
CA GLU A 27 -12.74 -11.54 9.53
C GLU A 27 -12.91 -12.70 8.54
N PRO A 28 -14.15 -13.11 8.14
CA PRO A 28 -14.31 -14.20 7.18
C PRO A 28 -13.67 -13.92 5.81
N LEU A 29 -13.52 -12.65 5.44
CA LEU A 29 -12.85 -12.25 4.20
C LEU A 29 -11.34 -12.44 4.29
N TYR A 30 -10.74 -12.12 5.44
CA TYR A 30 -9.31 -12.31 5.68
C TYR A 30 -8.95 -13.80 5.77
N GLU A 31 -9.77 -14.60 6.46
CA GLU A 31 -9.62 -16.06 6.51
C GLU A 31 -9.67 -16.70 5.11
N LEU A 32 -10.57 -16.22 4.24
CA LEU A 32 -10.62 -16.65 2.84
C LEU A 32 -9.37 -16.24 2.08
N CYS A 33 -8.87 -15.02 2.28
CA CYS A 33 -7.64 -14.56 1.66
C CYS A 33 -6.45 -15.40 2.11
N GLU A 34 -6.34 -15.72 3.39
CA GLU A 34 -5.30 -16.60 3.93
C GLU A 34 -5.39 -18.00 3.31
N ARG A 35 -6.57 -18.63 3.34
CA ARG A 35 -6.82 -19.96 2.79
C ARG A 35 -6.44 -20.10 1.32
N TYR A 36 -6.68 -19.07 0.52
CA TYR A 36 -6.42 -19.07 -0.92
C TYR A 36 -5.11 -18.38 -1.30
N ASN A 37 -4.28 -18.01 -0.34
CA ASN A 37 -3.03 -17.25 -0.52
C ASN A 37 -3.26 -15.98 -1.36
N LYS A 38 -4.30 -15.20 -1.03
CA LYS A 38 -4.67 -13.97 -1.74
C LYS A 38 -4.35 -12.74 -0.91
N PRO A 39 -3.80 -11.69 -1.55
CA PRO A 39 -3.53 -10.44 -0.86
C PRO A 39 -4.79 -9.61 -0.64
N VAL A 40 -4.71 -8.71 0.34
CA VAL A 40 -5.72 -7.71 0.64
C VAL A 40 -5.16 -6.32 0.40
N VAL A 41 -5.86 -5.51 -0.38
CA VAL A 41 -5.56 -4.10 -0.60
C VAL A 41 -6.54 -3.26 0.19
N PHE A 42 -6.05 -2.45 1.10
CA PHE A 42 -6.83 -1.46 1.82
C PHE A 42 -6.63 -0.07 1.24
N HIS A 43 -7.72 0.63 0.95
CA HIS A 43 -7.62 2.07 0.83
C HIS A 43 -7.21 2.64 2.20
N ALA A 44 -6.00 3.17 2.28
CA ALA A 44 -5.46 3.85 3.45
C ALA A 44 -5.11 5.31 3.09
N GLY A 45 -5.02 6.15 4.12
CA GLY A 45 -4.82 7.57 3.89
C GLY A 45 -6.12 8.32 3.62
N MET A 46 -5.97 9.58 3.23
CA MET A 46 -7.10 10.48 3.06
C MET A 46 -8.01 10.05 1.90
N SER A 47 -9.31 10.09 2.13
CA SER A 47 -10.35 10.00 1.10
C SER A 47 -11.02 11.35 0.90
N TRP A 48 -11.33 11.70 -0.36
CA TRP A 48 -12.08 12.92 -0.70
C TRP A 48 -13.58 12.83 -0.38
N GLU A 49 -14.08 11.65 -0.08
CA GLU A 49 -15.51 11.45 0.17
C GLU A 49 -15.88 11.97 1.55
N PRO A 50 -16.83 12.93 1.66
CA PRO A 50 -17.16 13.54 2.95
C PRO A 50 -17.67 12.56 4.02
N GLY A 51 -18.24 11.44 3.61
CA GLY A 51 -18.73 10.38 4.52
C GLY A 51 -17.67 9.37 4.94
N ALA A 52 -16.44 9.44 4.40
CA ALA A 52 -15.36 8.54 4.74
C ALA A 52 -14.59 9.08 5.96
N GLU A 53 -14.76 8.45 7.12
CA GLU A 53 -14.09 8.85 8.35
C GLU A 53 -12.56 8.60 8.27
N LEU A 54 -11.76 9.65 8.45
CA LEU A 54 -10.31 9.58 8.39
C LEU A 54 -9.70 8.62 9.43
N SER A 55 -10.32 8.48 10.59
CA SER A 55 -9.89 7.55 11.64
C SER A 55 -9.81 6.10 11.16
N ARG A 56 -10.70 5.71 10.24
CA ARG A 56 -10.77 4.35 9.66
C ARG A 56 -9.81 4.13 8.48
N SER A 57 -9.09 5.16 8.06
CA SER A 57 -8.10 5.10 6.99
C SER A 57 -6.69 5.50 7.43
N ASN A 58 -6.52 5.86 8.71
CA ASN A 58 -5.19 6.03 9.29
C ASN A 58 -4.45 4.69 9.28
N PRO A 59 -3.19 4.62 8.85
CA PRO A 59 -2.42 3.37 8.79
C PRO A 59 -2.42 2.55 10.08
N LEU A 60 -2.41 3.20 11.24
CA LEU A 60 -2.42 2.51 12.53
C LEU A 60 -3.76 1.80 12.84
N ALA A 61 -4.86 2.18 12.20
CA ALA A 61 -6.13 1.48 12.36
C ALA A 61 -6.10 0.05 11.79
N PHE A 62 -5.15 -0.26 10.90
CA PHE A 62 -5.00 -1.58 10.30
C PHE A 62 -4.06 -2.51 11.08
N GLU A 63 -3.39 -2.00 12.14
CA GLU A 63 -2.34 -2.73 12.84
C GLU A 63 -2.83 -4.07 13.40
N HIS A 64 -3.98 -4.07 14.09
CA HIS A 64 -4.52 -5.28 14.70
C HIS A 64 -4.79 -6.37 13.63
N THR A 65 -5.43 -6.00 12.54
CA THR A 65 -5.72 -6.93 11.43
C THR A 65 -4.44 -7.51 10.82
N ILE A 66 -3.46 -6.65 10.51
CA ILE A 66 -2.19 -7.08 9.91
C ILE A 66 -1.42 -8.02 10.84
N ALA A 67 -1.44 -7.75 12.14
CA ALA A 67 -0.79 -8.60 13.15
C ALA A 67 -1.51 -9.95 13.34
N THR A 68 -2.84 -9.97 13.24
CA THR A 68 -3.67 -11.17 13.45
C THR A 68 -3.54 -12.17 12.30
N TYR A 69 -3.31 -11.68 11.06
CA TYR A 69 -3.20 -12.51 9.85
C TYR A 69 -1.80 -12.42 9.22
N PRO A 70 -0.76 -12.97 9.86
CA PRO A 70 0.64 -12.81 9.41
C PRO A 70 0.92 -13.48 8.05
N ASN A 71 0.08 -14.43 7.63
CA ASN A 71 0.22 -15.13 6.34
C ASN A 71 -0.53 -14.42 5.20
N VAL A 72 -1.30 -13.37 5.49
CA VAL A 72 -1.95 -12.54 4.48
C VAL A 72 -1.08 -11.34 4.16
N ARG A 73 -0.86 -11.07 2.88
CA ARG A 73 -0.17 -9.86 2.42
C ARG A 73 -1.17 -8.71 2.34
N PHE A 74 -0.91 -7.64 3.08
CA PHE A 74 -1.76 -6.45 3.13
C PHE A 74 -1.06 -5.27 2.47
N SER A 75 -1.75 -4.51 1.63
CA SER A 75 -1.26 -3.25 1.11
C SER A 75 -2.09 -2.08 1.64
N LEU A 76 -1.42 -1.12 2.24
CA LEU A 76 -1.95 0.18 2.62
C LEU A 76 -1.69 1.16 1.48
N THR A 77 -2.70 1.46 0.66
CA THR A 77 -2.52 2.29 -0.55
C THR A 77 -2.11 3.73 -0.24
N HIS A 78 -1.65 4.44 -1.27
CA HIS A 78 -1.36 5.89 -1.21
C HIS A 78 -0.30 6.28 -0.19
N PHE A 79 0.59 5.34 0.17
CA PHE A 79 1.54 5.51 1.28
C PHE A 79 0.86 5.99 2.59
N GLY A 80 -0.43 5.71 2.75
CA GLY A 80 -1.23 6.18 3.88
C GLY A 80 -1.31 7.70 4.01
N TRP A 81 -1.01 8.46 2.95
CA TRP A 81 -0.93 9.92 3.02
C TRP A 81 -2.18 10.55 3.68
N PRO A 82 -2.04 11.50 4.62
CA PRO A 82 -0.83 12.23 5.00
C PRO A 82 0.03 11.55 6.08
N TRP A 83 -0.34 10.38 6.57
CA TRP A 83 0.34 9.64 7.65
C TRP A 83 1.46 8.72 7.12
N VAL A 84 2.38 9.31 6.34
CA VAL A 84 3.49 8.57 5.71
C VAL A 84 4.38 7.88 6.75
N ARG A 85 4.67 8.55 7.87
CA ARG A 85 5.55 8.02 8.93
C ARG A 85 4.91 6.84 9.67
N GLU A 86 3.61 6.89 9.89
CA GLU A 86 2.84 5.78 10.45
C GLU A 86 2.85 4.59 9.49
N THR A 87 2.71 4.83 8.19
CA THR A 87 2.87 3.77 7.18
C THR A 87 4.27 3.18 7.22
N VAL A 88 5.31 4.00 7.29
CA VAL A 88 6.70 3.54 7.44
C VAL A 88 6.87 2.68 8.69
N ALA A 89 6.29 3.08 9.82
CA ALA A 89 6.34 2.28 11.04
C ALA A 89 5.67 0.91 10.87
N MET A 90 4.52 0.86 10.17
CA MET A 90 3.83 -0.39 9.84
C MET A 90 4.69 -1.31 8.95
N LEU A 91 5.31 -0.76 7.91
CA LEU A 91 6.21 -1.51 7.01
C LEU A 91 7.43 -2.08 7.76
N LEU A 92 8.05 -1.28 8.63
CA LEU A 92 9.21 -1.72 9.41
C LEU A 92 8.86 -2.83 10.41
N LYS A 93 7.66 -2.81 10.96
CA LYS A 93 7.22 -3.76 11.98
C LYS A 93 6.65 -5.05 11.40
N TYR A 94 5.96 -4.98 10.29
CA TYR A 94 5.18 -6.09 9.71
C TYR A 94 5.67 -6.46 8.32
N PRO A 95 6.36 -7.60 8.14
CA PRO A 95 6.88 -8.02 6.83
C PRO A 95 5.78 -8.34 5.81
N ASN A 96 4.56 -8.63 6.28
CA ASN A 96 3.38 -8.86 5.44
C ASN A 96 2.63 -7.56 5.09
N CYS A 97 3.12 -6.39 5.53
CA CYS A 97 2.58 -5.08 5.18
C CYS A 97 3.32 -4.49 3.98
N TYR A 98 2.57 -4.02 3.01
CA TYR A 98 3.02 -3.36 1.77
C TYR A 98 2.38 -1.99 1.64
N THR A 99 2.90 -1.17 0.76
CA THR A 99 2.28 0.09 0.35
C THR A 99 2.56 0.41 -1.11
N ASP A 100 1.95 1.47 -1.63
CA ASP A 100 2.17 1.91 -3.00
C ASP A 100 2.34 3.43 -3.13
N THR A 101 2.87 3.86 -4.28
CA THR A 101 3.18 5.26 -4.58
C THR A 101 2.02 6.04 -5.18
N SER A 102 0.81 5.55 -5.15
CA SER A 102 -0.38 6.15 -5.78
C SER A 102 -0.93 7.38 -5.04
N ILE A 103 -0.08 8.23 -4.54
CA ILE A 103 -0.46 9.44 -3.79
C ILE A 103 -1.15 10.45 -4.71
N THR A 104 -2.13 11.17 -4.20
CA THR A 104 -3.08 11.91 -5.02
C THR A 104 -3.20 13.40 -4.69
N TYR A 105 -2.40 13.92 -3.75
CA TYR A 105 -2.74 15.19 -3.08
C TYR A 105 -1.64 16.25 -3.12
N ILE A 106 -0.65 16.08 -3.98
CA ILE A 106 0.41 17.07 -4.20
C ILE A 106 0.38 17.52 -5.67
N ASP A 107 0.58 18.81 -5.91
CA ASP A 107 0.46 19.41 -7.24
C ASP A 107 1.49 18.91 -8.24
N SER A 108 2.71 18.65 -7.77
CA SER A 108 3.82 18.18 -8.61
C SER A 108 4.17 16.73 -8.28
N PRO A 109 4.08 15.80 -9.25
CA PRO A 109 4.55 14.43 -9.07
C PRO A 109 6.03 14.34 -8.68
N GLU A 110 6.88 15.20 -9.24
CA GLU A 110 8.32 15.26 -8.94
C GLU A 110 8.56 15.65 -7.48
N GLU A 111 7.90 16.71 -7.00
CA GLU A 111 7.99 17.13 -5.61
C GLU A 111 7.50 16.05 -4.66
N MET A 112 6.38 15.42 -5.00
CA MET A 112 5.80 14.34 -4.22
C MET A 112 6.79 13.18 -4.05
N MET A 113 7.39 12.69 -5.13
CA MET A 113 8.31 11.57 -5.07
C MET A 113 9.60 11.94 -4.33
N GLN A 114 10.15 13.14 -4.58
CA GLN A 114 11.31 13.64 -3.86
C GLN A 114 11.02 13.75 -2.36
N ARG A 115 9.91 14.37 -1.99
CA ARG A 115 9.52 14.52 -0.59
C ARG A 115 9.35 13.15 0.09
N LEU A 116 8.59 12.24 -0.52
CA LEU A 116 8.32 10.92 0.02
C LEU A 116 9.62 10.15 0.30
N PHE A 117 10.51 10.07 -0.69
CA PHE A 117 11.71 9.23 -0.60
C PHE A 117 12.90 9.90 0.10
N THR A 118 12.90 11.22 0.28
CA THR A 118 14.06 11.93 0.86
C THR A 118 13.77 12.66 2.15
N VAL A 119 12.52 13.09 2.38
CA VAL A 119 12.12 13.86 3.57
C VAL A 119 11.29 13.02 4.52
N ASP A 120 10.18 12.45 4.04
CA ASP A 120 9.25 11.71 4.89
C ASP A 120 9.82 10.35 5.33
N MET A 121 10.55 9.67 4.43
CA MET A 121 11.28 8.43 4.75
C MET A 121 12.76 8.67 5.07
N GLY A 122 13.38 9.66 4.45
CA GLY A 122 14.83 9.79 4.44
C GLY A 122 15.50 8.98 3.31
N PRO A 123 16.64 9.48 2.78
CA PRO A 123 17.14 9.10 1.45
C PRO A 123 17.63 7.64 1.33
N LEU A 124 17.89 6.97 2.43
CA LEU A 124 18.41 5.59 2.40
C LEU A 124 17.43 4.56 3.00
N TRP A 125 16.32 4.99 3.55
CA TRP A 125 15.40 4.06 4.22
C TRP A 125 14.74 3.10 3.25
N TYR A 126 14.34 3.59 2.07
CA TYR A 126 13.76 2.72 1.07
C TYR A 126 14.70 1.55 0.73
N GLU A 127 15.93 1.85 0.31
CA GLU A 127 16.88 0.82 -0.11
C GLU A 127 17.29 -0.13 1.00
N ARG A 128 17.46 0.38 2.23
CA ARG A 128 18.01 -0.39 3.35
C ARG A 128 16.98 -1.25 4.08
N ALA A 129 15.73 -0.78 4.14
CA ALA A 129 14.72 -1.40 4.99
C ALA A 129 13.40 -1.73 4.28
N LEU A 130 12.98 -0.94 3.27
CA LEU A 130 11.62 -0.99 2.72
C LEU A 130 11.56 -1.44 1.26
N SER A 131 12.69 -1.78 0.64
CA SER A 131 12.79 -2.06 -0.80
C SER A 131 11.98 -3.27 -1.28
N HIS A 132 11.48 -4.09 -0.36
CA HIS A 132 10.65 -5.27 -0.64
C HIS A 132 9.16 -5.07 -0.37
N GLN A 133 8.74 -3.89 0.10
CA GLN A 133 7.36 -3.66 0.57
C GLN A 133 6.67 -2.47 -0.10
N VAL A 134 7.39 -1.71 -0.93
CA VAL A 134 6.82 -0.54 -1.65
C VAL A 134 6.65 -0.88 -3.11
N MET A 135 5.45 -0.64 -3.65
CA MET A 135 5.05 -0.90 -5.03
C MET A 135 4.83 0.40 -5.79
N PHE A 136 5.13 0.41 -7.09
CA PHE A 136 4.72 1.50 -7.96
C PHE A 136 3.24 1.43 -8.27
N ALA A 137 2.52 2.53 -8.07
CA ALA A 137 1.17 2.73 -8.54
C ALA A 137 0.92 4.20 -8.89
N SER A 138 -0.07 4.46 -9.73
CA SER A 138 -0.34 5.80 -10.26
C SER A 138 -1.73 6.34 -9.98
N ASN A 139 -2.62 5.52 -9.43
CA ASN A 139 -4.04 5.85 -9.28
C ASN A 139 -4.72 6.22 -10.62
N THR A 140 -4.33 5.52 -11.71
CA THR A 140 -4.98 5.64 -13.02
C THR A 140 -6.48 5.25 -12.91
N PRO A 141 -7.39 5.94 -13.59
CA PRO A 141 -7.20 6.99 -14.62
C PRO A 141 -7.03 8.42 -14.10
N ARG A 142 -7.11 8.64 -12.79
CA ARG A 142 -7.04 9.98 -12.18
C ARG A 142 -5.71 10.67 -12.46
N PHE A 143 -4.61 9.92 -12.39
CA PHE A 143 -3.26 10.40 -12.71
C PHE A 143 -2.63 9.55 -13.81
N ARG A 144 -1.82 10.19 -14.66
CA ARG A 144 -1.15 9.51 -15.77
C ARG A 144 0.08 8.78 -15.25
N ALA A 145 0.09 7.45 -15.36
CA ALA A 145 1.18 6.59 -14.87
C ALA A 145 2.57 7.04 -15.34
N PHE A 146 2.70 7.48 -16.62
CA PHE A 146 4.00 7.92 -17.14
C PHE A 146 4.55 9.18 -16.44
N LYS A 147 3.69 10.09 -15.96
CA LYS A 147 4.14 11.27 -15.21
C LYS A 147 4.70 10.89 -13.85
N LEU A 148 4.01 9.98 -13.15
CA LEU A 148 4.48 9.47 -11.87
C LEU A 148 5.76 8.63 -12.03
N LYS A 149 5.84 7.82 -13.09
CA LYS A 149 7.06 7.09 -13.40
C LYS A 149 8.25 8.03 -13.64
N ARG A 150 8.08 9.06 -14.49
CA ARG A 150 9.13 10.07 -14.72
C ARG A 150 9.57 10.77 -13.44
N ALA A 151 8.62 11.13 -12.58
CA ALA A 151 8.92 11.72 -11.29
C ALA A 151 9.75 10.77 -10.41
N LEU A 152 9.36 9.51 -10.36
CA LEU A 152 10.08 8.49 -9.60
C LEU A 152 11.49 8.22 -10.19
N ASP A 153 11.66 8.33 -11.51
CA ASP A 153 12.97 8.20 -12.16
C ASP A 153 13.98 9.29 -11.70
N THR A 154 13.51 10.42 -11.17
CA THR A 154 14.38 11.47 -10.61
C THR A 154 14.89 11.16 -9.20
N VAL A 155 14.30 10.20 -8.51
CA VAL A 155 14.73 9.78 -7.18
C VAL A 155 15.97 8.90 -7.30
N LEU A 156 17.03 9.26 -6.59
CA LEU A 156 18.25 8.46 -6.56
C LEU A 156 18.03 7.17 -5.78
N MET A 157 18.23 6.05 -6.45
CA MET A 157 18.22 4.71 -5.84
C MET A 157 18.94 3.71 -6.73
N ARG A 158 19.39 2.60 -6.15
CA ARG A 158 20.05 1.52 -6.90
C ARG A 158 19.09 0.85 -7.89
N ASP A 159 19.63 0.31 -8.97
CA ASP A 159 18.82 -0.29 -10.04
C ASP A 159 17.99 -1.49 -9.53
N ASP A 160 18.55 -2.32 -8.68
CA ASP A 160 17.83 -3.47 -8.09
C ASP A 160 16.65 -3.04 -7.19
N ALA A 161 16.80 -1.94 -6.45
CA ALA A 161 15.74 -1.36 -5.65
C ALA A 161 14.65 -0.73 -6.54
N ARG A 162 15.06 -0.07 -7.63
CA ARG A 162 14.14 0.50 -8.62
C ARG A 162 13.32 -0.56 -9.34
N GLU A 163 13.96 -1.67 -9.72
CA GLU A 163 13.28 -2.81 -10.35
C GLU A 163 12.23 -3.42 -9.43
N ARG A 164 12.58 -3.66 -8.16
CA ARG A 164 11.59 -4.13 -7.17
C ARG A 164 10.42 -3.17 -7.02
N LEU A 165 10.68 -1.87 -6.95
CA LEU A 165 9.64 -0.85 -6.83
C LEU A 165 8.67 -0.86 -8.02
N TYR A 166 9.19 -0.96 -9.25
CA TYR A 166 8.37 -0.86 -10.45
C TYR A 166 7.50 -2.08 -10.71
N TRP A 167 8.00 -3.28 -10.43
CA TRP A 167 7.23 -4.50 -10.74
C TRP A 167 7.49 -5.67 -9.79
N GLY A 168 8.72 -5.86 -9.30
CA GLY A 168 9.08 -7.05 -8.51
C GLY A 168 8.24 -7.20 -7.25
N ASN A 169 8.03 -6.12 -6.48
CA ASN A 169 7.21 -6.15 -5.28
C ASN A 169 5.72 -6.39 -5.59
N ALA A 170 5.22 -5.89 -6.72
CA ALA A 170 3.83 -6.13 -7.12
C ALA A 170 3.59 -7.60 -7.49
N LEU A 171 4.52 -8.24 -8.18
CA LEU A 171 4.46 -9.68 -8.45
C LEU A 171 4.49 -10.48 -7.15
N ARG A 172 5.45 -10.21 -6.28
CA ARG A 172 5.55 -10.86 -4.97
C ARG A 172 4.29 -10.66 -4.13
N PHE A 173 3.72 -9.46 -4.13
CA PHE A 173 2.47 -9.17 -3.43
C PHE A 173 1.30 -10.00 -3.98
N LEU A 174 1.20 -10.17 -5.29
CA LEU A 174 0.09 -10.91 -5.92
C LEU A 174 0.24 -12.43 -5.81
N GLU A 175 1.45 -12.95 -5.96
CA GLU A 175 1.73 -14.39 -6.10
C GLU A 175 2.22 -15.02 -4.80
N GLY A 176 2.83 -14.24 -3.92
CA GLY A 176 3.55 -14.71 -2.74
C GLY A 176 5.02 -14.99 -3.05
N ASP A 177 5.76 -15.37 -2.02
CA ASP A 177 7.10 -15.90 -2.20
C ASP A 177 7.01 -17.34 -2.76
N GLU A 178 7.77 -17.64 -3.81
CA GLU A 178 7.95 -19.00 -4.31
C GLU A 178 8.71 -19.89 -3.32
#